data_d7fdfb2d5921b9f4041006372aaac09b
#
_entry.id   d7fdfb2d5921b9f4041006372aaac09b
#
_cell.length_a   1.000
_cell.length_b   1.000
_cell.length_c   1.000
_cell.angle_alpha   90.00
_cell.angle_beta   90.00
_cell.angle_gamma   90.00
#
_symmetry.space_group_name_H-M   'P 1'
#
loop_
_entity.id
_entity.type
_entity.pdbx_description
1 polymer ?
#
loop_
_entity_poly.entity_id
_entity_poly.type
_entity_poly.pdbx_seq_one_letter_code
_entity_poly.pdbx_strand_id
1 'polypeptide(L)'
;MDAGFTELLDILGFREGCIAEVVLVTVNPDGSPNAAPMGAKRVGGTVFEVMPFKTSATCRNLLGDPRSTMNVTSDPTMFLATAFKDEVSTQPAMAGLCLKGCDACIALERTEGVEVSADRYLFRNKVKEVKVHASNPRVFSRGVAEAVEAVIHATRVKAFRLQERHGDAHKLEEKVGECIGVVRRVSTGGSPEADTVDRLEQLLETWRSEA
;
A
#
# COMPACT_ATOMS: atom_id res chain seq x y z
N MET A 1 13.06 19.31 -12.75
CA MET A 1 12.38 18.04 -13.05
C MET A 1 11.81 17.37 -11.78
N ASP A 2 12.55 17.33 -10.67
CA ASP A 2 12.09 16.65 -9.45
C ASP A 2 10.86 17.31 -8.78
N ALA A 3 10.71 18.65 -8.85
CA ALA A 3 9.57 19.36 -8.25
C ALA A 3 8.21 19.00 -8.89
N GLY A 4 8.16 18.86 -10.22
CA GLY A 4 6.93 18.49 -10.93
C GLY A 4 6.49 17.05 -10.65
N PHE A 5 7.45 16.11 -10.46
CA PHE A 5 7.11 14.75 -10.06
C PHE A 5 6.61 14.69 -8.61
N THR A 6 7.20 15.48 -7.70
CA THR A 6 6.78 15.57 -6.31
C THR A 6 5.31 15.95 -6.21
N GLU A 7 4.87 17.01 -6.92
CA GLU A 7 3.49 17.47 -6.96
C GLU A 7 2.54 16.39 -7.53
N LEU A 8 2.93 15.70 -8.62
CA LEU A 8 2.12 14.61 -9.17
C LEU A 8 1.98 13.44 -8.18
N LEU A 9 3.05 13.10 -7.46
CA LEU A 9 3.00 12.04 -6.44
C LEU A 9 2.08 12.43 -5.28
N ASP A 10 2.06 13.70 -4.88
CA ASP A 10 1.15 14.21 -3.85
C ASP A 10 -0.31 14.15 -4.33
N ILE A 11 -0.57 14.54 -5.59
CA ILE A 11 -1.89 14.42 -6.23
C ILE A 11 -2.35 12.96 -6.31
N LEU A 12 -1.45 12.02 -6.61
CA LEU A 12 -1.73 10.59 -6.60
C LEU A 12 -2.00 10.03 -5.19
N GLY A 13 -1.70 10.77 -4.14
CA GLY A 13 -1.91 10.38 -2.76
C GLY A 13 -0.75 9.63 -2.10
N PHE A 14 0.43 9.61 -2.70
CA PHE A 14 1.63 9.05 -2.06
C PHE A 14 2.11 9.99 -0.95
N ARG A 15 1.83 9.64 0.29
CA ARG A 15 2.32 10.38 1.46
C ARG A 15 3.71 9.89 1.86
N GLU A 16 4.57 10.84 2.22
CA GLU A 16 5.90 10.51 2.73
C GLU A 16 5.82 9.70 4.03
N GLY A 17 6.63 8.66 4.13
CA GLY A 17 6.64 7.74 5.27
C GLY A 17 5.52 6.68 5.26
N CYS A 18 4.48 6.83 4.44
CA CYS A 18 3.37 5.87 4.33
C CYS A 18 3.62 4.83 3.22
N ILE A 19 3.06 3.64 3.42
CA ILE A 19 3.04 2.59 2.40
C ILE A 19 1.76 2.70 1.59
N ALA A 20 1.90 2.79 0.27
CA ALA A 20 0.82 2.65 -0.69
C ALA A 20 0.92 1.30 -1.39
N GLU A 21 -0.22 0.66 -1.68
CA GLU A 21 -0.24 -0.57 -2.44
C GLU A 21 -0.30 -0.27 -3.93
N VAL A 22 0.58 -0.91 -4.69
CA VAL A 22 0.70 -0.76 -6.13
C VAL A 22 0.91 -2.11 -6.79
N VAL A 23 0.76 -2.19 -8.10
CA VAL A 23 1.29 -3.32 -8.86
C VAL A 23 2.65 -2.91 -9.43
N LEU A 24 3.71 -3.53 -8.92
CA LEU A 24 5.08 -3.31 -9.41
C LEU A 24 5.35 -4.24 -10.59
N VAL A 25 5.78 -3.67 -11.70
CA VAL A 25 6.23 -4.41 -12.88
C VAL A 25 7.74 -4.32 -12.99
N THR A 26 8.39 -5.47 -13.11
CA THR A 26 9.84 -5.63 -13.25
C THR A 26 10.16 -6.40 -14.52
N VAL A 27 11.43 -6.43 -14.95
CA VAL A 27 11.87 -7.08 -16.18
C VAL A 27 12.50 -8.43 -15.86
N ASN A 28 11.94 -9.52 -16.40
CA ASN A 28 12.52 -10.84 -16.33
C ASN A 28 13.84 -10.93 -17.14
N PRO A 29 14.71 -11.91 -16.89
CA PRO A 29 15.95 -12.10 -17.65
C PRO A 29 15.76 -12.27 -19.16
N ASP A 30 14.62 -12.77 -19.61
CA ASP A 30 14.22 -12.89 -21.01
C ASP A 30 13.64 -11.60 -21.62
N GLY A 31 13.57 -10.52 -20.83
CA GLY A 31 12.97 -9.25 -21.23
C GLY A 31 11.45 -9.15 -21.07
N SER A 32 10.77 -10.23 -20.70
CA SER A 32 9.33 -10.21 -20.46
C SER A 32 8.98 -9.47 -19.14
N PRO A 33 7.79 -8.86 -19.04
CA PRO A 33 7.36 -8.19 -17.82
C PRO A 33 6.90 -9.18 -16.75
N ASN A 34 7.23 -8.89 -15.49
CA ASN A 34 6.72 -9.59 -14.32
C ASN A 34 5.98 -8.60 -13.43
N ALA A 35 4.66 -8.69 -13.36
CA ALA A 35 3.82 -7.87 -12.47
C ALA A 35 3.57 -8.56 -11.13
N ALA A 36 3.60 -7.84 -10.03
CA ALA A 36 3.27 -8.35 -8.69
C ALA A 36 2.78 -7.23 -7.77
N PRO A 37 1.81 -7.49 -6.88
CA PRO A 37 1.45 -6.56 -5.82
C PRO A 37 2.65 -6.22 -4.94
N MET A 38 2.77 -4.95 -4.56
CA MET A 38 3.88 -4.47 -3.76
C MET A 38 3.49 -3.25 -2.92
N GLY A 39 3.84 -3.28 -1.63
CA GLY A 39 3.85 -2.07 -0.83
C GLY A 39 5.03 -1.18 -1.22
N ALA A 40 4.75 0.05 -1.59
CA ALA A 40 5.75 1.06 -1.94
C ALA A 40 5.73 2.20 -0.91
N LYS A 41 6.84 2.44 -0.24
CA LYS A 41 6.99 3.50 0.77
C LYS A 41 7.75 4.68 0.16
N ARG A 42 7.12 5.85 0.13
CA ARG A 42 7.81 7.09 -0.25
C ARG A 42 8.69 7.55 0.91
N VAL A 43 9.99 7.75 0.66
CA VAL A 43 10.97 8.08 1.72
C VAL A 43 11.61 9.46 1.56
N GLY A 44 11.19 10.22 0.56
CA GLY A 44 11.60 11.61 0.34
C GLY A 44 11.52 12.01 -1.13
N GLY A 45 10.90 13.15 -1.41
CA GLY A 45 10.81 13.70 -2.76
C GLY A 45 10.27 12.69 -3.78
N THR A 46 11.15 12.21 -4.66
CA THR A 46 10.82 11.25 -5.74
C THR A 46 11.42 9.85 -5.50
N VAL A 47 11.75 9.50 -4.26
CA VAL A 47 12.37 8.21 -3.91
C VAL A 47 11.36 7.29 -3.23
N PHE A 48 11.33 6.04 -3.69
CA PHE A 48 10.50 4.97 -3.13
C PHE A 48 11.34 3.79 -2.67
N GLU A 49 10.93 3.20 -1.55
CA GLU A 49 11.41 1.90 -1.06
C GLU A 49 10.37 0.82 -1.34
N VAL A 50 10.84 -0.32 -1.85
CA VAL A 50 10.07 -1.56 -1.97
C VAL A 50 10.84 -2.69 -1.32
N MET A 51 10.13 -3.64 -0.70
CA MET A 51 10.77 -4.69 0.11
C MET A 51 10.24 -6.09 -0.24
N PRO A 52 10.61 -6.62 -1.42
CA PRO A 52 10.20 -7.96 -1.85
C PRO A 52 10.86 -9.06 -1.02
N PHE A 53 10.24 -10.25 -1.00
CA PHE A 53 10.90 -11.46 -0.54
C PHE A 53 12.06 -11.84 -1.45
N LYS A 54 13.18 -12.30 -0.89
CA LYS A 54 14.36 -12.74 -1.65
C LYS A 54 14.07 -13.85 -2.65
N THR A 55 13.12 -14.73 -2.32
CA THR A 55 12.68 -15.85 -3.18
C THR A 55 11.80 -15.42 -4.35
N SER A 56 11.28 -14.18 -4.35
CA SER A 56 10.34 -13.71 -5.37
C SER A 56 11.02 -13.42 -6.71
N ALA A 57 10.27 -13.55 -7.81
CA ALA A 57 10.70 -13.09 -9.12
C ALA A 57 11.02 -11.60 -9.13
N THR A 58 10.21 -10.79 -8.43
CA THR A 58 10.41 -9.34 -8.28
C THR A 58 11.79 -9.00 -7.71
N CYS A 59 12.25 -9.72 -6.67
CA CYS A 59 13.56 -9.49 -6.09
C CYS A 59 14.68 -9.85 -7.08
N ARG A 60 14.61 -11.04 -7.70
CA ARG A 60 15.60 -11.46 -8.71
C ARG A 60 15.69 -10.47 -9.87
N ASN A 61 14.55 -10.00 -10.35
CA ASN A 61 14.47 -9.04 -11.44
C ASN A 61 15.09 -7.70 -11.06
N LEU A 62 14.77 -7.16 -9.89
CA LEU A 62 15.36 -5.91 -9.41
C LEU A 62 16.87 -6.02 -9.13
N LEU A 63 17.41 -7.20 -8.86
CA LEU A 63 18.85 -7.41 -8.77
C LEU A 63 19.51 -7.38 -10.15
N GLY A 64 18.85 -7.89 -11.20
CA GLY A 64 19.37 -7.99 -12.56
C GLY A 64 19.16 -6.74 -13.41
N ASP A 65 17.99 -6.10 -13.33
CA ASP A 65 17.62 -4.91 -14.13
C ASP A 65 17.18 -3.76 -13.19
N PRO A 66 17.72 -2.54 -13.33
CA PRO A 66 17.34 -1.41 -12.48
C PRO A 66 15.95 -0.83 -12.82
N ARG A 67 15.38 -1.18 -13.97
CA ARG A 67 14.10 -0.63 -14.45
C ARG A 67 12.92 -1.33 -13.82
N SER A 68 11.94 -0.55 -13.38
CA SER A 68 10.65 -1.05 -12.93
C SER A 68 9.57 0.02 -13.11
N THR A 69 8.32 -0.35 -12.89
CA THR A 69 7.20 0.58 -12.98
C THR A 69 6.20 0.29 -11.88
N MET A 70 5.82 1.31 -11.10
CA MET A 70 4.67 1.23 -10.22
C MET A 70 3.42 1.59 -11.02
N ASN A 71 2.43 0.71 -11.00
CA ASN A 71 1.12 0.93 -11.61
C ASN A 71 0.11 1.19 -10.48
N VAL A 72 -0.44 2.40 -10.48
CA VAL A 72 -1.45 2.84 -9.52
C VAL A 72 -2.81 2.33 -9.98
N THR A 73 -3.50 1.63 -9.12
CA THR A 73 -4.86 1.12 -9.35
C THR A 73 -5.53 0.84 -8.02
N SER A 74 -6.86 0.97 -7.98
CA SER A 74 -7.71 0.49 -6.89
C SER A 74 -8.53 -0.75 -7.28
N ASP A 75 -8.32 -1.29 -8.49
CA ASP A 75 -9.02 -2.47 -8.98
C ASP A 75 -8.49 -3.75 -8.31
N PRO A 76 -9.28 -4.42 -7.45
CA PRO A 76 -8.85 -5.63 -6.77
C PRO A 76 -8.61 -6.80 -7.74
N THR A 77 -9.21 -6.78 -8.93
CA THR A 77 -9.00 -7.85 -9.92
C THR A 77 -7.61 -7.80 -10.52
N MET A 78 -7.02 -6.60 -10.70
CA MET A 78 -5.62 -6.44 -11.08
C MET A 78 -4.66 -6.97 -10.01
N PHE A 79 -4.95 -6.68 -8.74
CA PHE A 79 -4.15 -7.23 -7.63
C PHE A 79 -4.23 -8.76 -7.60
N LEU A 80 -5.44 -9.33 -7.70
CA LEU A 80 -5.64 -10.78 -7.72
C LEU A 80 -4.88 -11.44 -8.88
N ALA A 81 -5.07 -10.96 -10.10
CA ALA A 81 -4.45 -11.53 -11.29
C ALA A 81 -2.92 -11.47 -11.27
N THR A 82 -2.33 -10.39 -10.70
CA THR A 82 -0.88 -10.24 -10.62
C THR A 82 -0.25 -10.94 -9.41
N ALA A 83 -1.04 -11.25 -8.37
CA ALA A 83 -0.61 -12.05 -7.22
C ALA A 83 -0.58 -13.55 -7.55
N PHE A 84 -1.62 -14.07 -8.22
CA PHE A 84 -1.86 -15.49 -8.44
C PHE A 84 -1.88 -15.82 -9.94
N LYS A 85 -0.78 -15.52 -10.62
CA LYS A 85 -0.64 -15.59 -12.09
C LYS A 85 -0.92 -16.98 -12.68
N ASP A 86 -0.53 -18.02 -11.93
CA ASP A 86 -0.66 -19.42 -12.36
C ASP A 86 -2.05 -20.00 -12.09
N GLU A 87 -2.84 -19.29 -11.25
CA GLU A 87 -4.16 -19.74 -10.80
C GLU A 87 -5.30 -18.94 -11.46
N VAL A 88 -5.01 -17.73 -11.96
CA VAL A 88 -5.99 -16.84 -12.60
C VAL A 88 -5.77 -16.81 -14.09
N SER A 89 -6.79 -17.22 -14.87
CA SER A 89 -6.71 -17.35 -16.34
C SER A 89 -6.55 -16.02 -17.08
N THR A 90 -7.02 -14.91 -16.50
CA THR A 90 -6.98 -13.60 -17.14
C THR A 90 -5.88 -12.74 -16.55
N GLN A 91 -4.83 -12.48 -17.34
CA GLN A 91 -3.77 -11.55 -16.93
C GLN A 91 -4.02 -10.15 -17.50
N PRO A 92 -3.69 -9.08 -16.75
CA PRO A 92 -3.82 -7.72 -17.26
C PRO A 92 -2.95 -7.53 -18.52
N ALA A 93 -3.53 -6.88 -19.52
CA ALA A 93 -2.79 -6.53 -20.72
C ALA A 93 -1.71 -5.47 -20.38
N MET A 94 -0.58 -5.55 -21.08
CA MET A 94 0.58 -4.67 -20.86
C MET A 94 0.81 -3.73 -22.05
N ALA A 95 1.40 -2.57 -21.77
CA ALA A 95 1.97 -1.66 -22.75
C ALA A 95 3.41 -1.32 -22.30
N GLY A 96 4.38 -2.12 -22.73
CA GLY A 96 5.72 -2.14 -22.16
C GLY A 96 5.68 -2.62 -20.69
N LEU A 97 6.10 -1.78 -19.75
CA LEU A 97 6.03 -2.06 -18.31
C LEU A 97 4.80 -1.43 -17.63
N CYS A 98 3.88 -0.82 -18.39
CA CYS A 98 2.63 -0.28 -17.85
C CYS A 98 1.48 -1.26 -18.05
N LEU A 99 0.66 -1.45 -17.00
CA LEU A 99 -0.59 -2.20 -17.08
C LEU A 99 -1.65 -1.37 -17.80
N LYS A 100 -2.34 -1.95 -18.77
CA LYS A 100 -3.51 -1.31 -19.38
C LYS A 100 -4.64 -1.24 -18.36
N GLY A 101 -5.26 -0.06 -18.27
CA GLY A 101 -6.34 0.18 -17.32
C GLY A 101 -5.91 0.60 -15.92
N CYS A 102 -4.60 0.75 -15.64
CA CYS A 102 -4.16 1.40 -14.42
C CYS A 102 -4.45 2.92 -14.47
N ASP A 103 -4.60 3.53 -13.30
CA ASP A 103 -4.89 4.96 -13.16
C ASP A 103 -3.66 5.84 -13.48
N ALA A 104 -2.49 5.36 -13.11
CA ALA A 104 -1.20 5.99 -13.41
C ALA A 104 -0.07 4.96 -13.47
N CYS A 105 0.96 5.29 -14.23
CA CYS A 105 2.16 4.50 -14.42
C CYS A 105 3.39 5.34 -14.09
N ILE A 106 4.21 4.88 -13.15
CA ILE A 106 5.38 5.60 -12.62
C ILE A 106 6.61 4.77 -12.92
N ALA A 107 7.40 5.21 -13.90
CA ALA A 107 8.67 4.58 -14.23
C ALA A 107 9.72 4.88 -13.16
N LEU A 108 10.42 3.84 -12.74
CA LEU A 108 11.42 3.86 -11.69
C LEU A 108 12.77 3.33 -12.18
N GLU A 109 13.82 3.84 -11.59
CA GLU A 109 15.16 3.31 -11.71
C GLU A 109 15.74 3.00 -10.32
N ARG A 110 16.16 1.78 -10.09
CA ARG A 110 16.81 1.36 -8.86
C ARG A 110 18.12 2.11 -8.66
N THR A 111 18.28 2.73 -7.50
CA THR A 111 19.51 3.44 -7.10
C THR A 111 20.31 2.65 -6.07
N GLU A 112 19.65 1.84 -5.27
CA GLU A 112 20.28 1.07 -4.20
C GLU A 112 19.53 -0.25 -3.98
N GLY A 113 20.24 -1.28 -3.53
CA GLY A 113 19.65 -2.53 -3.06
C GLY A 113 20.46 -3.08 -1.90
N VAL A 114 19.80 -3.41 -0.80
CA VAL A 114 20.45 -3.93 0.41
C VAL A 114 19.62 -5.06 1.03
N GLU A 115 20.32 -6.06 1.53
CA GLU A 115 19.73 -7.12 2.32
C GLU A 115 19.38 -6.60 3.72
N VAL A 116 18.11 -6.68 4.13
CA VAL A 116 17.65 -6.15 5.43
C VAL A 116 17.27 -7.24 6.43
N SER A 117 17.00 -8.45 5.96
CA SER A 117 16.75 -9.62 6.82
C SER A 117 17.06 -10.93 6.08
N ALA A 118 16.91 -12.07 6.77
CA ALA A 118 17.11 -13.39 6.17
C ALA A 118 16.22 -13.62 4.93
N ASP A 119 15.02 -13.03 4.89
CA ASP A 119 13.99 -13.25 3.87
C ASP A 119 13.66 -12.02 2.99
N ARG A 120 14.19 -10.84 3.30
CA ARG A 120 13.85 -9.58 2.62
C ARG A 120 15.05 -8.84 2.05
N TYR A 121 14.81 -8.22 0.90
CA TYR A 121 15.69 -7.25 0.26
C TYR A 121 14.97 -5.91 0.15
N LEU A 122 15.66 -4.81 0.47
CA LEU A 122 15.14 -3.46 0.31
C LEU A 122 15.78 -2.84 -0.94
N PHE A 123 14.95 -2.27 -1.81
CA PHE A 123 15.39 -1.52 -2.98
C PHE A 123 14.90 -0.08 -2.89
N ARG A 124 15.83 0.88 -3.07
CA ARG A 124 15.51 2.29 -3.31
C ARG A 124 15.45 2.55 -4.79
N ASN A 125 14.40 3.26 -5.19
CA ASN A 125 14.10 3.53 -6.59
C ASN A 125 13.77 5.01 -6.76
N LYS A 126 14.36 5.67 -7.77
CA LYS A 126 14.07 7.06 -8.11
C LYS A 126 13.07 7.12 -9.26
N VAL A 127 12.08 8.01 -9.16
CA VAL A 127 11.13 8.29 -10.24
C VAL A 127 11.83 8.89 -11.44
N LYS A 128 11.53 8.36 -12.62
CA LYS A 128 12.05 8.82 -13.93
C LYS A 128 10.96 9.45 -14.78
N GLU A 129 9.74 8.94 -14.69
CA GLU A 129 8.59 9.42 -15.45
C GLU A 129 7.29 9.11 -14.69
N VAL A 130 6.29 9.97 -14.84
CA VAL A 130 4.93 9.75 -14.33
C VAL A 130 3.95 9.96 -15.48
N LYS A 131 3.14 8.94 -15.79
CA LYS A 131 2.03 9.01 -16.75
C LYS A 131 0.72 8.80 -16.02
N VAL A 132 -0.17 9.78 -16.11
CA VAL A 132 -1.50 9.73 -15.51
C VAL A 132 -2.51 9.40 -16.62
N HIS A 133 -3.37 8.41 -16.40
CA HIS A 133 -4.35 7.91 -17.36
C HIS A 133 -5.78 8.22 -16.94
N ALA A 134 -6.06 8.19 -15.62
CA ALA A 134 -7.37 8.51 -15.09
C ALA A 134 -7.51 9.99 -14.75
N SER A 135 -8.73 10.50 -14.73
CA SER A 135 -9.03 11.89 -14.36
C SER A 135 -8.87 12.19 -12.86
N ASN A 136 -8.98 11.18 -12.01
CA ASN A 136 -8.83 11.29 -10.55
C ASN A 136 -8.11 10.08 -9.97
N PRO A 137 -6.84 9.87 -10.31
CA PRO A 137 -6.08 8.72 -9.85
C PRO A 137 -5.77 8.83 -8.37
N ARG A 138 -5.81 7.71 -7.65
CA ARG A 138 -5.42 7.62 -6.25
C ARG A 138 -4.74 6.28 -5.96
N VAL A 139 -3.71 6.31 -5.14
CA VAL A 139 -3.12 5.09 -4.61
C VAL A 139 -4.07 4.43 -3.60
N PHE A 140 -4.06 3.12 -3.54
CA PHE A 140 -4.74 2.40 -2.49
C PHE A 140 -3.91 2.44 -1.21
N SER A 141 -4.48 3.01 -0.15
CA SER A 141 -3.87 3.05 1.19
C SER A 141 -4.63 2.12 2.12
N ARG A 142 -4.00 1.03 2.55
CA ARG A 142 -4.55 0.18 3.60
C ARG A 142 -4.76 0.95 4.90
N GLY A 143 -3.86 1.86 5.25
CA GLY A 143 -3.98 2.68 6.46
C GLY A 143 -5.28 3.47 6.50
N VAL A 144 -5.64 4.13 5.39
CA VAL A 144 -6.91 4.88 5.29
C VAL A 144 -8.11 3.94 5.34
N ALA A 145 -8.09 2.81 4.62
CA ALA A 145 -9.19 1.86 4.60
C ALA A 145 -9.44 1.26 6.00
N GLU A 146 -8.39 0.81 6.66
CA GLU A 146 -8.48 0.21 7.99
C GLU A 146 -8.85 1.23 9.09
N ALA A 147 -8.43 2.49 8.97
CA ALA A 147 -8.88 3.53 9.89
C ALA A 147 -10.39 3.76 9.79
N VAL A 148 -10.95 3.77 8.57
CA VAL A 148 -12.40 3.85 8.35
C VAL A 148 -13.12 2.63 8.92
N GLU A 149 -12.61 1.42 8.67
CA GLU A 149 -13.19 0.16 9.18
C GLU A 149 -13.14 0.11 10.72
N ALA A 150 -12.05 0.56 11.34
CA ALA A 150 -11.95 0.71 12.80
C ALA A 150 -13.04 1.60 13.37
N VAL A 151 -13.28 2.75 12.74
CA VAL A 151 -14.36 3.67 13.16
C VAL A 151 -15.73 3.01 13.04
N ILE A 152 -16.01 2.30 11.94
CA ILE A 152 -17.28 1.58 11.73
C ILE A 152 -17.49 0.52 12.81
N HIS A 153 -16.48 -0.28 13.14
CA HIS A 153 -16.56 -1.25 14.23
C HIS A 153 -16.77 -0.58 15.58
N ALA A 154 -16.07 0.51 15.88
CA ALA A 154 -16.18 1.23 17.15
C ALA A 154 -17.57 1.84 17.39
N THR A 155 -18.29 2.28 16.33
CA THR A 155 -19.68 2.73 16.49
C THR A 155 -20.57 1.63 17.04
N ARG A 156 -20.34 0.36 16.62
CA ARG A 156 -21.09 -0.80 17.11
C ARG A 156 -20.64 -1.22 18.51
N VAL A 157 -19.35 -1.09 18.83
CA VAL A 157 -18.83 -1.31 20.20
C VAL A 157 -19.60 -0.43 21.18
N LYS A 158 -19.68 0.89 20.90
CA LYS A 158 -20.42 1.83 21.73
C LYS A 158 -21.90 1.44 21.87
N ALA A 159 -22.56 1.09 20.75
CA ALA A 159 -23.97 0.69 20.77
C ALA A 159 -24.21 -0.59 21.60
N PHE A 160 -23.33 -1.61 21.48
CA PHE A 160 -23.47 -2.87 22.22
C PHE A 160 -23.17 -2.70 23.71
N ARG A 161 -22.23 -1.82 24.09
CA ARG A 161 -22.02 -1.46 25.51
C ARG A 161 -23.25 -0.83 26.13
N LEU A 162 -23.87 0.13 25.42
CA LEU A 162 -25.14 0.76 25.89
C LEU A 162 -26.32 -0.23 25.99
N GLN A 163 -26.26 -1.35 25.31
CA GLN A 163 -27.23 -2.44 25.34
C GLN A 163 -26.84 -3.57 26.31
N GLU A 164 -25.80 -3.41 27.12
CA GLU A 164 -25.24 -4.42 28.04
C GLU A 164 -24.79 -5.72 27.34
N ARG A 165 -24.51 -5.65 26.02
CA ARG A 165 -24.02 -6.76 25.20
C ARG A 165 -22.49 -6.84 25.21
N HIS A 166 -21.91 -7.01 26.39
CA HIS A 166 -20.46 -6.90 26.60
C HIS A 166 -19.64 -7.91 25.78
N GLY A 167 -20.14 -9.15 25.60
CA GLY A 167 -19.46 -10.16 24.79
C GLY A 167 -19.38 -9.82 23.30
N ASP A 168 -20.41 -9.19 22.74
CA ASP A 168 -20.42 -8.74 21.35
C ASP A 168 -19.56 -7.48 21.18
N ALA A 169 -19.58 -6.58 22.17
CA ALA A 169 -18.72 -5.40 22.20
C ALA A 169 -17.22 -5.82 22.19
N HIS A 170 -16.84 -6.80 23.03
CA HIS A 170 -15.46 -7.29 23.12
C HIS A 170 -14.94 -7.86 21.79
N LYS A 171 -15.74 -8.69 21.11
CA LYS A 171 -15.38 -9.23 19.79
C LYS A 171 -15.12 -8.15 18.73
N LEU A 172 -15.86 -7.05 18.80
CA LEU A 172 -15.65 -5.92 17.88
C LEU A 172 -14.43 -5.07 18.28
N GLU A 173 -14.15 -4.96 19.58
CA GLU A 173 -12.91 -4.30 20.05
C GLU A 173 -11.66 -5.03 19.58
N GLU A 174 -11.66 -6.35 19.53
CA GLU A 174 -10.56 -7.13 18.94
C GLU A 174 -10.34 -6.74 17.48
N LYS A 175 -11.43 -6.66 16.68
CA LYS A 175 -11.35 -6.22 15.27
C LYS A 175 -10.84 -4.77 15.13
N VAL A 176 -11.30 -3.86 16.01
CA VAL A 176 -10.77 -2.49 16.04
C VAL A 176 -9.26 -2.52 16.30
N GLY A 177 -8.79 -3.35 17.23
CA GLY A 177 -7.37 -3.53 17.53
C GLY A 177 -6.56 -4.06 16.33
N GLU A 178 -7.12 -5.00 15.56
CA GLU A 178 -6.52 -5.51 14.33
C GLU A 178 -6.35 -4.40 13.28
N CYS A 179 -7.41 -3.62 13.02
CA CYS A 179 -7.38 -2.47 12.10
C CYS A 179 -6.34 -1.43 12.54
N ILE A 180 -6.32 -1.06 13.83
CA ILE A 180 -5.32 -0.13 14.40
C ILE A 180 -3.91 -0.67 14.17
N GLY A 181 -3.69 -1.97 14.39
CA GLY A 181 -2.42 -2.63 14.13
C GLY A 181 -1.96 -2.51 12.66
N VAL A 182 -2.88 -2.56 11.70
CA VAL A 182 -2.56 -2.31 10.28
C VAL A 182 -2.16 -0.85 10.07
N VAL A 183 -2.95 0.11 10.55
CA VAL A 183 -2.66 1.55 10.43
C VAL A 183 -1.27 1.87 10.97
N ARG A 184 -0.94 1.39 12.17
CA ARG A 184 0.38 1.61 12.80
C ARG A 184 1.56 1.09 11.96
N ARG A 185 1.37 0.00 11.20
CA ARG A 185 2.44 -0.57 10.35
C ARG A 185 2.66 0.17 9.05
N VAL A 186 1.60 0.79 8.48
CA VAL A 186 1.65 1.32 7.11
C VAL A 186 1.58 2.83 7.01
N SER A 187 1.26 3.51 8.12
CA SER A 187 1.12 4.97 8.19
C SER A 187 2.17 5.57 9.12
N THR A 188 2.52 6.82 8.88
CA THR A 188 3.42 7.58 9.74
C THR A 188 2.63 8.37 10.79
N GLY A 189 3.25 8.64 11.95
CA GLY A 189 2.66 9.52 12.96
C GLY A 189 2.34 10.91 12.39
N GLY A 190 1.22 11.49 12.79
CA GLY A 190 0.72 12.75 12.26
C GLY A 190 0.01 12.63 10.89
N SER A 191 -0.11 11.43 10.32
CA SER A 191 -1.02 11.24 9.18
C SER A 191 -2.47 11.18 9.66
N PRO A 192 -3.47 11.63 8.85
CA PRO A 192 -4.86 11.66 9.26
C PRO A 192 -5.40 10.31 9.75
N GLU A 193 -4.98 9.21 9.14
CA GLU A 193 -5.36 7.87 9.57
C GLU A 193 -4.72 7.46 10.90
N ALA A 194 -3.46 7.87 11.16
CA ALA A 194 -2.79 7.63 12.45
C ALA A 194 -3.46 8.45 13.57
N ASP A 195 -3.71 9.74 13.34
CA ASP A 195 -4.40 10.61 14.29
C ASP A 195 -5.83 10.12 14.57
N THR A 196 -6.51 9.56 13.54
CA THR A 196 -7.84 8.97 13.68
C THR A 196 -7.82 7.80 14.66
N VAL A 197 -6.89 6.86 14.50
CA VAL A 197 -6.84 5.68 15.38
C VAL A 197 -6.33 6.03 16.78
N ASP A 198 -5.44 7.02 16.94
CA ASP A 198 -5.03 7.55 18.24
C ASP A 198 -6.23 8.07 19.02
N ARG A 199 -7.07 8.85 18.35
CA ARG A 199 -8.29 9.39 18.96
C ARG A 199 -9.29 8.28 19.27
N LEU A 200 -9.39 7.27 18.42
CA LEU A 200 -10.29 6.15 18.61
C LEU A 200 -9.89 5.30 19.84
N GLU A 201 -8.60 5.04 20.04
CA GLU A 201 -8.10 4.34 21.23
C GLU A 201 -8.49 5.10 22.51
N GLN A 202 -8.33 6.43 22.55
CA GLN A 202 -8.75 7.25 23.70
C GLN A 202 -10.26 7.12 23.98
N LEU A 203 -11.08 7.09 22.93
CA LEU A 203 -12.55 6.92 23.09
C LEU A 203 -12.89 5.53 23.62
N LEU A 204 -12.23 4.48 23.12
CA LEU A 204 -12.45 3.11 23.62
C LEU A 204 -12.05 2.96 25.10
N GLU A 205 -10.96 3.59 25.53
CA GLU A 205 -10.55 3.62 26.95
C GLU A 205 -11.59 4.33 27.81
N THR A 206 -12.09 5.47 27.35
CA THR A 206 -13.17 6.22 28.04
C THR A 206 -14.41 5.34 28.20
N TRP A 207 -14.86 4.69 27.13
CA TRP A 207 -16.07 3.83 27.19
C TRP A 207 -15.88 2.56 28.04
N ARG A 208 -14.64 2.11 28.23
CA ARG A 208 -14.34 1.00 29.14
C ARG A 208 -14.44 1.43 30.61
N SER A 209 -14.07 2.67 30.91
CA SER A 209 -14.12 3.21 32.28
C SER A 209 -15.52 3.64 32.72
N GLU A 210 -16.44 3.88 31.77
CA GLU A 210 -17.81 4.28 32.03
C GLU A 210 -18.80 3.09 32.19
N ALA A 211 -18.33 1.87 31.86
CA ALA A 211 -19.12 0.62 31.89
C ALA A 211 -18.87 -0.18 33.16
#